data_2585bf10c328198bedddfb7aaba842f0
#
_entry.id   2585bf10c328198bedddfb7aaba842f0
#
_cell.length_a   1.000
_cell.length_b   1.000
_cell.length_c   1.000
_cell.angle_alpha   90.00
_cell.angle_beta   90.00
_cell.angle_gamma   90.00
#
_symmetry.space_group_name_H-M   'P 1'
#
loop_
_entity.id
_entity.type
_entity.pdbx_description
1 polymer ?
#
loop_
_entity_poly.entity_id
_entity_poly.type
_entity_poly.pdbx_seq_one_letter_code
_entity_poly.pdbx_strand_id
1 'polypeptide(L)'
;MSSDPRQAPYSYQPSPAQYAREERPGPRLSTPNNRPYDTTFFRNYGVNPFVATEDEVYSTFGMDVDTASYTIARRFLQDGNMPDRESVRTEEFINYFDQDYYDMQDLFSIHVDGALSEFGRPNYHLLRVGVKARDVGFDGRKTANMVFVVDVSGSMDREDRLEMVKRNLYLLGENLKEGDRVGLVVYGSEGRIISDLTSDKQSIMDAVSRLHPGGSTNAEEGLKLAYKMASRGFEEGKINRIILCSDGVANVGRTGPKSILSRVKKFAEKGITLTTLGFGMGNYNDVLMEQLANSGDGSYYYIDRLSEAERLFKNGAGALLQVIGSDAKVQVEFNPDIVDRYRLLGYENRRLEADDFMDDSVDAGEVGAGQTVTALYEIRVKDQAIQNPNGFIGQVRIR
;
A
#
# COMPACT_ATOMS: atom_id res chain seq x y z
N MET A 1 -40.17 -15.73 -55.25
CA MET A 1 -38.77 -15.34 -55.20
C MET A 1 -38.64 -14.36 -54.04
N SER A 2 -37.98 -14.81 -53.06
CA SER A 2 -37.83 -14.32 -51.72
C SER A 2 -36.89 -13.12 -51.67
N SER A 3 -37.22 -12.08 -50.95
CA SER A 3 -36.35 -10.98 -50.51
C SER A 3 -36.29 -10.99 -48.99
N ASP A 4 -35.11 -11.35 -48.48
CA ASP A 4 -34.74 -11.36 -47.08
C ASP A 4 -34.56 -9.93 -46.53
N PRO A 5 -35.18 -9.53 -45.43
CA PRO A 5 -34.90 -8.24 -44.77
C PRO A 5 -33.82 -8.48 -43.73
N ARG A 6 -32.62 -7.92 -43.96
CA ARG A 6 -31.49 -7.87 -43.02
C ARG A 6 -31.90 -7.13 -41.75
N GLN A 7 -31.86 -7.85 -40.65
CA GLN A 7 -32.02 -7.32 -39.30
C GLN A 7 -30.85 -6.36 -38.99
N ALA A 8 -31.19 -5.15 -38.55
CA ALA A 8 -30.27 -4.20 -37.98
C ALA A 8 -29.69 -4.71 -36.64
N PRO A 9 -28.45 -4.41 -36.28
CA PRO A 9 -27.89 -4.83 -35.01
C PRO A 9 -28.54 -4.09 -33.85
N TYR A 10 -29.05 -4.82 -32.87
CA TYR A 10 -29.55 -4.29 -31.62
C TYR A 10 -28.47 -3.53 -30.88
N SER A 11 -28.60 -2.22 -30.77
CA SER A 11 -27.83 -1.40 -29.85
C SER A 11 -28.34 -1.61 -28.42
N TYR A 12 -27.70 -2.43 -27.63
CA TYR A 12 -27.96 -2.55 -26.20
C TYR A 12 -27.42 -1.31 -25.49
N GLN A 13 -28.30 -0.42 -25.03
CA GLN A 13 -27.95 0.64 -24.08
C GLN A 13 -28.43 0.17 -22.69
N PRO A 14 -27.50 -0.17 -21.78
CA PRO A 14 -27.87 -0.47 -20.40
C PRO A 14 -28.31 0.81 -19.68
N SER A 15 -29.46 0.78 -19.03
CA SER A 15 -29.98 1.90 -18.24
C SER A 15 -29.12 2.08 -16.96
N PRO A 16 -29.02 3.31 -16.40
CA PRO A 16 -28.27 3.59 -15.17
C PRO A 16 -28.73 2.76 -13.95
N ALA A 17 -29.95 2.24 -13.96
CA ALA A 17 -30.51 1.43 -12.88
C ALA A 17 -29.94 -0.01 -12.81
N GLN A 18 -29.20 -0.48 -13.82
CA GLN A 18 -28.63 -1.83 -13.82
C GLN A 18 -27.26 -1.93 -13.12
N TYR A 19 -26.72 -0.84 -12.61
CA TYR A 19 -25.47 -0.83 -11.83
C TYR A 19 -25.68 -0.94 -10.32
N ALA A 20 -26.91 -0.84 -9.83
CA ALA A 20 -27.28 -1.25 -8.48
C ALA A 20 -27.37 -2.79 -8.45
N ARG A 21 -26.21 -3.45 -8.40
CA ARG A 21 -26.16 -4.91 -8.26
C ARG A 21 -26.53 -5.23 -6.81
N GLU A 22 -27.65 -5.94 -6.63
CA GLU A 22 -27.95 -6.65 -5.39
C GLU A 22 -26.69 -7.39 -4.94
N GLU A 23 -26.28 -7.15 -3.71
CA GLU A 23 -25.25 -7.94 -3.01
C GLU A 23 -25.73 -9.38 -2.90
N ARG A 24 -25.46 -10.18 -3.90
CA ARG A 24 -25.54 -11.63 -3.72
C ARG A 24 -24.33 -12.02 -2.89
N PRO A 25 -24.51 -12.70 -1.74
CA PRO A 25 -23.39 -13.31 -1.06
C PRO A 25 -22.67 -14.18 -2.07
N GLY A 26 -21.40 -13.85 -2.35
CA GLY A 26 -20.58 -14.63 -3.26
C GLY A 26 -20.52 -16.10 -2.81
N PRO A 27 -20.24 -17.05 -3.70
CA PRO A 27 -20.06 -18.43 -3.30
C PRO A 27 -18.99 -18.48 -2.21
N ARG A 28 -19.33 -19.04 -1.04
CA ARG A 28 -18.34 -19.34 -0.01
C ARG A 28 -17.28 -20.23 -0.64
N LEU A 29 -16.08 -19.69 -0.79
CA LEU A 29 -14.97 -20.45 -1.33
C LEU A 29 -14.66 -21.58 -0.35
N SER A 30 -14.77 -22.82 -0.79
CA SER A 30 -14.33 -23.95 0.00
C SER A 30 -12.80 -23.93 0.04
N THR A 31 -12.24 -23.90 1.24
CA THR A 31 -10.79 -23.99 1.41
C THR A 31 -10.33 -25.43 1.10
N PRO A 32 -9.30 -25.62 0.24
CA PRO A 32 -8.87 -26.97 -0.17
C PRO A 32 -8.37 -27.84 0.99
N ASN A 33 -8.05 -27.24 2.12
CA ASN A 33 -7.47 -27.87 3.31
C ASN A 33 -8.34 -27.73 4.57
N ASN A 34 -9.63 -27.42 4.45
CA ASN A 34 -10.57 -27.19 5.55
C ASN A 34 -10.12 -26.11 6.56
N ARG A 35 -9.26 -25.18 6.16
CA ARG A 35 -8.87 -24.03 6.98
C ARG A 35 -9.79 -22.85 6.66
N PRO A 36 -10.48 -22.28 7.65
CA PRO A 36 -11.35 -21.12 7.38
C PRO A 36 -10.50 -19.88 7.11
N TYR A 37 -10.72 -19.23 5.96
CA TYR A 37 -10.31 -17.84 5.70
C TYR A 37 -11.38 -16.83 6.14
N ASP A 38 -12.42 -17.28 6.80
CA ASP A 38 -13.64 -16.54 7.15
C ASP A 38 -13.45 -15.47 8.23
N THR A 39 -12.24 -15.35 8.78
CA THR A 39 -11.87 -14.34 9.79
C THR A 39 -10.94 -13.25 9.26
N THR A 40 -10.65 -13.25 7.95
CA THR A 40 -9.85 -12.20 7.31
C THR A 40 -10.77 -11.04 6.91
N PHE A 41 -10.40 -9.81 7.32
CA PHE A 41 -11.22 -8.61 7.09
C PHE A 41 -10.62 -7.76 5.97
N PHE A 42 -11.38 -7.60 4.90
CA PHE A 42 -11.12 -6.66 3.82
C PHE A 42 -12.26 -5.65 3.74
N ARG A 43 -12.01 -4.52 3.10
CA ARG A 43 -13.01 -3.47 2.89
C ARG A 43 -13.24 -3.25 1.41
N ASN A 44 -14.51 -3.20 1.02
CA ASN A 44 -14.92 -2.78 -0.32
C ASN A 44 -14.93 -1.25 -0.39
N TYR A 45 -14.07 -0.68 -1.23
CA TYR A 45 -14.00 0.76 -1.49
C TYR A 45 -14.81 1.17 -2.73
N GLY A 46 -15.46 0.21 -3.40
CA GLY A 46 -16.23 0.46 -4.63
C GLY A 46 -15.38 0.42 -5.89
N VAL A 47 -15.79 1.16 -6.88
CA VAL A 47 -15.10 1.34 -8.17
C VAL A 47 -15.29 2.77 -8.61
N ASN A 48 -14.25 3.45 -9.03
CA ASN A 48 -14.34 4.82 -9.55
C ASN A 48 -15.25 4.88 -10.78
N PRO A 49 -16.24 5.80 -10.81
CA PRO A 49 -17.08 6.01 -11.98
C PRO A 49 -16.33 6.73 -13.10
N PHE A 50 -16.88 6.69 -14.31
CA PHE A 50 -16.46 7.64 -15.34
C PHE A 50 -16.94 9.05 -14.99
N VAL A 51 -16.03 10.01 -15.13
CA VAL A 51 -16.27 11.44 -14.94
C VAL A 51 -16.20 12.11 -16.30
N ALA A 52 -17.22 12.88 -16.67
CA ALA A 52 -17.19 13.69 -17.88
C ALA A 52 -16.32 14.93 -17.67
N THR A 53 -15.48 15.25 -18.62
CA THR A 53 -14.58 16.43 -18.51
C THR A 53 -15.32 17.77 -18.56
N GLU A 54 -16.58 17.78 -18.97
CA GLU A 54 -17.48 18.97 -18.87
C GLU A 54 -17.91 19.23 -17.41
N ASP A 55 -17.97 18.17 -16.57
CA ASP A 55 -18.35 18.28 -15.15
C ASP A 55 -17.12 18.55 -14.27
N GLU A 56 -16.01 17.82 -14.50
CA GLU A 56 -14.79 17.93 -13.73
C GLU A 56 -13.58 17.56 -14.62
N VAL A 57 -12.63 18.49 -14.74
CA VAL A 57 -11.40 18.31 -15.52
C VAL A 57 -10.26 17.71 -14.71
N TYR A 58 -10.32 17.79 -13.38
CA TYR A 58 -9.27 17.34 -12.49
C TYR A 58 -9.55 15.96 -11.91
N SER A 59 -8.51 15.15 -11.85
CA SER A 59 -8.49 13.92 -11.06
C SER A 59 -7.34 13.99 -10.09
N THR A 60 -7.65 14.04 -8.79
CA THR A 60 -6.68 14.18 -7.71
C THR A 60 -6.68 12.93 -6.84
N PHE A 61 -5.50 12.44 -6.47
CA PHE A 61 -5.34 11.30 -5.57
C PHE A 61 -4.04 11.39 -4.78
N GLY A 62 -4.04 10.80 -3.58
CA GLY A 62 -2.84 10.59 -2.77
C GLY A 62 -1.98 9.48 -3.38
N MET A 63 -0.67 9.66 -3.41
CA MET A 63 0.24 8.62 -3.88
C MET A 63 0.20 7.43 -2.91
N ASP A 64 0.06 6.22 -3.44
CA ASP A 64 0.07 4.99 -2.67
C ASP A 64 1.15 4.06 -3.21
N VAL A 65 2.04 3.64 -2.33
CA VAL A 65 3.15 2.72 -2.63
C VAL A 65 2.95 1.34 -2.03
N ASP A 66 1.81 1.10 -1.41
CA ASP A 66 1.47 -0.19 -0.80
C ASP A 66 1.39 -1.28 -1.87
N THR A 67 1.76 -2.50 -1.50
CA THR A 67 1.77 -3.66 -2.41
C THR A 67 1.21 -4.91 -1.75
N ALA A 68 0.63 -4.77 -0.57
CA ALA A 68 0.13 -5.89 0.24
C ALA A 68 -0.98 -6.68 -0.45
N SER A 69 -1.88 -5.98 -1.16
CA SER A 69 -2.99 -6.62 -1.89
C SER A 69 -2.52 -7.67 -2.90
N TYR A 70 -1.44 -7.39 -3.65
CA TYR A 70 -0.88 -8.37 -4.59
C TYR A 70 -0.29 -9.59 -3.86
N THR A 71 0.48 -9.38 -2.79
CA THR A 71 1.12 -10.48 -2.05
C THR A 71 0.10 -11.32 -1.28
N ILE A 72 -0.97 -10.71 -0.77
CA ILE A 72 -2.13 -11.39 -0.19
C ILE A 72 -2.82 -12.26 -1.25
N ALA A 73 -3.15 -11.69 -2.41
CA ALA A 73 -3.78 -12.43 -3.50
C ALA A 73 -2.92 -13.61 -3.98
N ARG A 74 -1.60 -13.39 -4.08
CA ARG A 74 -0.63 -14.44 -4.40
C ARG A 74 -0.66 -15.56 -3.37
N ARG A 75 -0.79 -15.26 -2.08
CA ARG A 75 -0.92 -16.25 -1.02
C ARG A 75 -2.19 -17.07 -1.17
N PHE A 76 -3.35 -16.42 -1.42
CA PHE A 76 -4.60 -17.13 -1.70
C PHE A 76 -4.45 -18.14 -2.85
N LEU A 77 -3.85 -17.70 -3.96
CA LEU A 77 -3.64 -18.56 -5.13
C LEU A 77 -2.67 -19.72 -4.85
N GLN A 78 -1.61 -19.51 -4.07
CA GLN A 78 -0.70 -20.57 -3.65
C GLN A 78 -1.39 -21.64 -2.79
N ASP A 79 -2.35 -21.23 -1.97
CA ASP A 79 -3.16 -22.13 -1.16
C ASP A 79 -4.34 -22.77 -1.97
N GLY A 80 -4.41 -22.50 -3.28
CA GLY A 80 -5.43 -23.04 -4.19
C GLY A 80 -6.80 -22.33 -4.09
N ASN A 81 -6.85 -21.15 -3.50
CA ASN A 81 -8.06 -20.35 -3.33
C ASN A 81 -8.03 -19.10 -4.24
N MET A 82 -9.21 -18.61 -4.60
CA MET A 82 -9.35 -17.29 -5.22
C MET A 82 -9.35 -16.22 -4.12
N PRO A 83 -8.64 -15.10 -4.33
CA PRO A 83 -8.71 -13.98 -3.40
C PRO A 83 -10.12 -13.38 -3.36
N ASP A 84 -10.53 -12.88 -2.20
CA ASP A 84 -11.74 -12.09 -2.08
C ASP A 84 -11.63 -10.82 -2.94
N ARG A 85 -12.74 -10.39 -3.54
CA ARG A 85 -12.74 -9.19 -4.40
C ARG A 85 -12.31 -7.93 -3.65
N GLU A 86 -12.70 -7.85 -2.39
CA GLU A 86 -12.38 -6.75 -1.48
C GLU A 86 -10.89 -6.70 -1.10
N SER A 87 -10.15 -7.82 -1.29
CA SER A 87 -8.70 -7.85 -1.08
C SER A 87 -7.89 -7.36 -2.28
N VAL A 88 -8.54 -7.14 -3.43
CA VAL A 88 -7.88 -6.75 -4.68
C VAL A 88 -7.96 -5.24 -4.86
N ARG A 89 -6.85 -4.57 -4.65
CA ARG A 89 -6.64 -3.15 -4.94
C ARG A 89 -5.80 -3.02 -6.20
N THR A 90 -6.41 -2.48 -7.25
CA THR A 90 -5.82 -2.49 -8.62
C THR A 90 -4.46 -1.80 -8.66
N GLU A 91 -4.34 -0.64 -8.01
CA GLU A 91 -3.10 0.14 -7.91
C GLU A 91 -1.97 -0.66 -7.29
N GLU A 92 -2.23 -1.41 -6.22
CA GLU A 92 -1.20 -2.20 -5.54
C GLU A 92 -0.72 -3.39 -6.38
N PHE A 93 -1.59 -3.94 -7.25
CA PHE A 93 -1.18 -4.95 -8.23
C PHE A 93 -0.25 -4.36 -9.28
N ILE A 94 -0.53 -3.16 -9.76
CA ILE A 94 0.30 -2.47 -10.75
C ILE A 94 1.63 -2.06 -10.14
N ASN A 95 1.61 -1.46 -8.94
CA ASN A 95 2.78 -0.94 -8.24
C ASN A 95 3.71 -2.03 -7.68
N TYR A 96 3.24 -3.28 -7.60
CA TYR A 96 4.09 -4.40 -7.20
C TYR A 96 5.19 -4.69 -8.21
N PHE A 97 4.95 -4.47 -9.50
CA PHE A 97 5.88 -4.76 -10.59
C PHE A 97 6.69 -3.52 -10.94
N ASP A 98 7.99 -3.73 -11.17
CA ASP A 98 8.84 -2.68 -11.68
C ASP A 98 8.36 -2.24 -13.08
N GLN A 99 8.22 -0.94 -13.26
CA GLN A 99 7.76 -0.32 -14.51
C GLN A 99 8.91 0.22 -15.35
N ASP A 100 10.16 -0.04 -14.96
CA ASP A 100 11.39 0.41 -15.65
C ASP A 100 11.45 1.95 -15.87
N TYR A 101 10.91 2.71 -14.91
CA TYR A 101 11.00 4.17 -14.98
C TYR A 101 12.43 4.63 -14.74
N TYR A 102 12.93 5.51 -15.60
CA TYR A 102 14.25 6.11 -15.43
C TYR A 102 14.23 7.30 -14.47
N ASP A 103 15.34 7.53 -13.79
CA ASP A 103 15.51 8.68 -12.91
C ASP A 103 15.79 9.94 -13.72
N MET A 104 15.11 11.03 -13.40
CA MET A 104 15.49 12.39 -13.77
C MET A 104 16.28 13.02 -12.62
N GLN A 105 16.85 14.20 -12.84
CA GLN A 105 17.64 14.87 -11.79
C GLN A 105 16.79 15.47 -10.66
N ASP A 106 15.48 15.54 -10.85
CA ASP A 106 14.53 16.11 -9.90
C ASP A 106 14.18 15.12 -8.77
N LEU A 107 13.47 15.62 -7.76
CA LEU A 107 12.99 14.83 -6.63
C LEU A 107 12.04 13.72 -7.08
N PHE A 108 11.18 14.03 -8.06
CA PHE A 108 10.26 13.11 -8.72
C PHE A 108 10.42 13.17 -10.22
N SER A 109 10.37 12.03 -10.88
CA SER A 109 10.30 11.88 -12.33
C SER A 109 8.88 11.50 -12.73
N ILE A 110 8.32 12.22 -13.70
CA ILE A 110 6.97 11.94 -14.25
C ILE A 110 7.10 11.25 -15.60
N HIS A 111 6.41 10.14 -15.77
CA HIS A 111 6.36 9.34 -16.99
C HIS A 111 4.91 9.23 -17.44
N VAL A 112 4.63 9.61 -18.68
CA VAL A 112 3.27 9.52 -19.24
C VAL A 112 3.33 8.82 -20.59
N ASP A 113 2.52 7.81 -20.76
CA ASP A 113 2.31 7.16 -22.05
C ASP A 113 0.87 6.62 -22.15
N GLY A 114 0.46 6.23 -23.36
CA GLY A 114 -0.88 5.75 -23.60
C GLY A 114 -0.98 4.80 -24.78
N ALA A 115 -1.99 3.95 -24.74
CA ALA A 115 -2.30 2.99 -25.79
C ALA A 115 -3.83 2.82 -25.94
N LEU A 116 -4.25 2.24 -27.06
CA LEU A 116 -5.65 1.80 -27.21
C LEU A 116 -5.97 0.77 -26.12
N SER A 117 -7.15 0.91 -25.51
CA SER A 117 -7.62 -0.07 -24.53
C SER A 117 -8.08 -1.33 -25.23
N GLU A 118 -7.44 -2.46 -24.93
CA GLU A 118 -7.88 -3.78 -25.40
C GLU A 118 -9.13 -4.27 -24.65
N PHE A 119 -9.41 -3.69 -23.48
CA PHE A 119 -10.53 -4.08 -22.60
C PHE A 119 -11.75 -3.16 -22.76
N GLY A 120 -11.58 -2.09 -23.54
CA GLY A 120 -12.54 -1.00 -23.66
C GLY A 120 -13.48 -1.13 -24.86
N ARG A 121 -14.35 -0.15 -24.93
CA ARG A 121 -15.18 0.13 -26.12
C ARG A 121 -14.36 0.86 -27.17
N PRO A 122 -14.82 0.95 -28.43
CA PRO A 122 -14.15 1.77 -29.44
C PRO A 122 -13.87 3.20 -28.92
N ASN A 123 -12.71 3.74 -29.24
CA ASN A 123 -12.20 5.07 -28.83
C ASN A 123 -11.82 5.21 -27.35
N TYR A 124 -11.76 4.10 -26.61
CA TYR A 124 -11.17 4.12 -25.27
C TYR A 124 -9.67 3.81 -25.34
N HIS A 125 -8.93 4.55 -24.51
CA HIS A 125 -7.47 4.41 -24.38
C HIS A 125 -7.13 4.20 -22.90
N LEU A 126 -6.03 3.52 -22.66
CA LEU A 126 -5.37 3.51 -21.36
C LEU A 126 -4.29 4.58 -21.35
N LEU A 127 -4.34 5.46 -20.37
CA LEU A 127 -3.29 6.44 -20.08
C LEU A 127 -2.57 5.97 -18.81
N ARG A 128 -1.27 5.80 -18.89
CA ARG A 128 -0.41 5.48 -17.76
C ARG A 128 0.28 6.75 -17.28
N VAL A 129 0.14 7.05 -16.00
CA VAL A 129 0.85 8.12 -15.30
C VAL A 129 1.75 7.46 -14.26
N GLY A 130 3.04 7.49 -14.51
CA GLY A 130 4.07 6.97 -13.62
C GLY A 130 4.82 8.09 -12.92
N VAL A 131 5.06 7.90 -11.64
CA VAL A 131 5.88 8.79 -10.81
C VAL A 131 6.96 7.96 -10.15
N LYS A 132 8.22 8.38 -10.27
CA LYS A 132 9.34 7.75 -9.57
C LYS A 132 10.01 8.76 -8.66
N ALA A 133 10.12 8.42 -7.37
CA ALA A 133 10.93 9.16 -6.43
C ALA A 133 12.42 8.87 -6.66
N ARG A 134 13.27 9.88 -6.47
CA ARG A 134 14.72 9.75 -6.59
C ARG A 134 15.23 8.62 -5.71
N ASP A 135 16.02 7.73 -6.28
CA ASP A 135 16.77 6.76 -5.51
C ASP A 135 18.02 7.43 -4.89
N VAL A 136 18.17 7.30 -3.59
CA VAL A 136 19.33 7.80 -2.86
C VAL A 136 20.40 6.71 -2.65
N GLY A 137 20.07 5.48 -3.03
CA GLY A 137 20.91 4.32 -2.79
C GLY A 137 21.07 3.99 -1.30
N PHE A 138 21.64 2.83 -1.01
CA PHE A 138 21.86 2.40 0.36
C PHE A 138 22.80 3.33 1.14
N ASP A 139 23.90 3.75 0.53
CA ASP A 139 24.89 4.61 1.18
C ASP A 139 24.43 6.05 1.37
N GLY A 140 23.56 6.53 0.48
CA GLY A 140 23.01 7.89 0.51
C GLY A 140 21.89 8.10 1.52
N ARG A 141 21.24 7.02 2.03
CA ARG A 141 20.17 7.16 3.02
C ARG A 141 20.68 7.68 4.35
N LYS A 142 19.81 8.37 5.09
CA LYS A 142 20.07 8.77 6.47
C LYS A 142 20.24 7.53 7.37
N THR A 143 20.96 7.68 8.48
CA THR A 143 20.99 6.66 9.53
C THR A 143 19.63 6.56 10.23
N ALA A 144 19.32 5.39 10.76
CA ALA A 144 18.01 5.08 11.28
C ALA A 144 18.02 4.60 12.73
N ASN A 145 17.04 5.05 13.52
CA ASN A 145 16.65 4.46 14.80
C ASN A 145 15.34 3.68 14.55
N MET A 146 15.42 2.36 14.57
CA MET A 146 14.33 1.45 14.25
C MET A 146 13.89 0.71 15.49
N VAL A 147 12.60 0.73 15.80
CA VAL A 147 12.03 -0.09 16.88
C VAL A 147 11.08 -1.12 16.29
N PHE A 148 11.47 -2.38 16.33
CA PHE A 148 10.61 -3.48 15.92
C PHE A 148 9.64 -3.84 17.04
N VAL A 149 8.38 -3.99 16.67
CA VAL A 149 7.30 -4.45 17.53
C VAL A 149 6.80 -5.76 16.99
N VAL A 150 7.18 -6.86 17.62
CA VAL A 150 6.91 -8.19 17.10
C VAL A 150 5.80 -8.86 17.88
N ASP A 151 4.79 -9.30 17.17
CA ASP A 151 3.78 -10.20 17.69
C ASP A 151 4.43 -11.55 18.02
N VAL A 152 4.29 -11.97 19.26
CA VAL A 152 4.68 -13.31 19.71
C VAL A 152 3.49 -14.08 20.29
N SER A 153 2.25 -13.68 19.97
CA SER A 153 1.06 -14.40 20.40
C SER A 153 1.03 -15.84 19.89
N GLY A 154 0.15 -16.67 20.43
CA GLY A 154 0.05 -18.08 20.09
C GLY A 154 -0.28 -18.36 18.61
N SER A 155 -0.89 -17.40 17.90
CA SER A 155 -1.15 -17.50 16.45
C SER A 155 0.13 -17.44 15.62
N MET A 156 1.18 -16.80 16.13
CA MET A 156 2.48 -16.69 15.47
C MET A 156 3.29 -18.00 15.44
N ASP A 157 2.85 -19.04 16.17
CA ASP A 157 3.42 -20.40 16.12
C ASP A 157 3.01 -21.18 14.86
N ARG A 158 2.00 -20.66 14.14
CA ARG A 158 1.47 -21.34 12.95
C ARG A 158 2.26 -20.96 11.70
N GLU A 159 2.41 -21.95 10.79
CA GLU A 159 2.94 -21.72 9.43
C GLU A 159 4.29 -20.98 9.39
N ASP A 160 5.13 -21.20 10.41
CA ASP A 160 6.44 -20.57 10.55
C ASP A 160 6.40 -19.01 10.56
N ARG A 161 5.28 -18.39 10.97
CA ARG A 161 5.10 -16.92 10.97
C ARG A 161 6.19 -16.20 11.74
N LEU A 162 6.41 -16.59 13.00
CA LEU A 162 7.46 -16.00 13.83
C LEU A 162 8.86 -16.29 13.26
N GLU A 163 9.08 -17.47 12.70
CA GLU A 163 10.35 -17.79 12.05
C GLU A 163 10.58 -16.94 10.79
N MET A 164 9.52 -16.61 10.04
CA MET A 164 9.59 -15.65 8.94
C MET A 164 10.00 -14.26 9.44
N VAL A 165 9.39 -13.78 10.53
CA VAL A 165 9.76 -12.50 11.16
C VAL A 165 11.23 -12.53 11.59
N LYS A 166 11.72 -13.60 12.24
CA LYS A 166 13.11 -13.74 12.64
C LYS A 166 14.05 -13.67 11.43
N ARG A 167 13.75 -14.40 10.35
CA ARG A 167 14.56 -14.36 9.11
C ARG A 167 14.62 -12.96 8.52
N ASN A 168 13.50 -12.21 8.55
CA ASN A 168 13.46 -10.83 8.10
C ASN A 168 14.33 -9.91 8.94
N LEU A 169 14.33 -10.08 10.27
CA LEU A 169 15.15 -9.33 11.19
C LEU A 169 16.66 -9.67 11.04
N TYR A 170 17.00 -10.92 10.72
CA TYR A 170 18.36 -11.30 10.37
C TYR A 170 18.82 -10.63 9.07
N LEU A 171 18.00 -10.67 8.01
CA LEU A 171 18.30 -10.00 6.75
C LEU A 171 18.52 -8.49 6.93
N LEU A 172 17.67 -7.84 7.74
CA LEU A 172 17.89 -6.43 8.08
C LEU A 172 19.19 -6.22 8.83
N GLY A 173 19.47 -7.04 9.85
CA GLY A 173 20.68 -6.94 10.67
C GLY A 173 21.96 -7.04 9.86
N GLU A 174 21.99 -7.88 8.82
CA GLU A 174 23.09 -7.96 7.88
C GLU A 174 23.28 -6.66 7.08
N ASN A 175 22.19 -5.98 6.78
CA ASN A 175 22.14 -4.76 5.96
C ASN A 175 22.06 -3.46 6.78
N LEU A 176 22.42 -3.47 8.07
CA LEU A 176 22.50 -2.25 8.89
C LEU A 176 23.70 -1.40 8.46
N LYS A 177 23.43 -0.09 8.28
CA LYS A 177 24.44 0.92 8.04
C LYS A 177 25.12 1.32 9.35
N GLU A 178 26.38 1.75 9.29
CA GLU A 178 27.05 2.33 10.45
C GLU A 178 26.26 3.53 10.99
N GLY A 179 25.99 3.54 12.29
CA GLY A 179 25.16 4.56 12.96
C GLY A 179 23.67 4.23 13.03
N ASP A 180 23.19 3.15 12.38
CA ASP A 180 21.86 2.62 12.61
C ASP A 180 21.76 2.00 14.00
N ARG A 181 20.59 2.13 14.62
CA ARG A 181 20.27 1.50 15.90
C ARG A 181 18.94 0.75 15.80
N VAL A 182 18.89 -0.41 16.40
CA VAL A 182 17.70 -1.28 16.43
C VAL A 182 17.31 -1.59 17.86
N GLY A 183 16.03 -1.41 18.18
CA GLY A 183 15.39 -1.87 19.40
C GLY A 183 14.37 -2.93 19.10
N LEU A 184 14.12 -3.83 20.05
CA LEU A 184 13.19 -4.94 19.90
C LEU A 184 12.21 -4.98 21.06
N VAL A 185 10.93 -4.81 20.74
CA VAL A 185 9.77 -4.94 21.64
C VAL A 185 8.96 -6.12 21.16
N VAL A 186 8.44 -6.92 22.07
CA VAL A 186 7.47 -7.97 21.75
C VAL A 186 6.16 -7.71 22.46
N TYR A 187 5.09 -8.25 21.91
CA TYR A 187 3.81 -8.33 22.60
C TYR A 187 3.15 -9.71 22.38
N GLY A 188 2.51 -10.15 23.43
CA GLY A 188 1.67 -11.32 23.54
C GLY A 188 0.62 -10.99 24.59
N SER A 189 0.55 -11.72 25.70
CA SER A 189 -0.29 -11.35 26.85
C SER A 189 0.12 -10.01 27.47
N GLU A 190 1.41 -9.70 27.44
CA GLU A 190 2.03 -8.48 27.93
C GLU A 190 3.07 -7.96 26.93
N GLY A 191 3.29 -6.64 26.92
CA GLY A 191 4.38 -6.04 26.19
C GLY A 191 5.70 -6.15 26.93
N ARG A 192 6.80 -6.48 26.25
CA ARG A 192 8.14 -6.57 26.84
C ARG A 192 9.20 -6.00 25.92
N ILE A 193 10.18 -5.31 26.51
CA ILE A 193 11.38 -4.90 25.82
C ILE A 193 12.36 -6.08 25.86
N ILE A 194 12.81 -6.55 24.70
CA ILE A 194 13.79 -7.62 24.54
C ILE A 194 15.17 -7.04 24.38
N SER A 195 15.29 -5.92 23.64
CA SER A 195 16.54 -5.17 23.46
C SER A 195 16.23 -3.68 23.38
N ASP A 196 16.94 -2.85 24.12
CA ASP A 196 16.94 -1.41 23.93
C ASP A 196 17.65 -1.05 22.61
N LEU A 197 17.53 0.21 22.17
CA LEU A 197 18.18 0.69 20.96
C LEU A 197 19.70 0.52 21.02
N THR A 198 20.23 -0.33 20.15
CA THR A 198 21.66 -0.64 20.05
C THR A 198 22.12 -0.70 18.58
N SER A 199 23.39 -0.38 18.33
CA SER A 199 24.07 -0.60 17.04
C SER A 199 24.86 -1.91 17.00
N ASP A 200 24.91 -2.64 18.10
CA ASP A 200 25.59 -3.93 18.16
C ASP A 200 24.77 -5.03 17.48
N LYS A 201 25.23 -5.40 16.29
CA LYS A 201 24.56 -6.43 15.46
C LYS A 201 24.43 -7.78 16.19
N GLN A 202 25.44 -8.19 16.95
CA GLN A 202 25.39 -9.47 17.66
C GLN A 202 24.30 -9.46 18.73
N SER A 203 24.21 -8.40 19.53
CA SER A 203 23.17 -8.21 20.53
C SER A 203 21.78 -8.25 19.92
N ILE A 204 21.59 -7.66 18.74
CA ILE A 204 20.31 -7.69 17.99
C ILE A 204 19.98 -9.14 17.59
N MET A 205 20.95 -9.86 16.99
CA MET A 205 20.74 -11.24 16.54
C MET A 205 20.43 -12.18 17.71
N ASP A 206 21.12 -12.02 18.85
CA ASP A 206 20.87 -12.79 20.06
C ASP A 206 19.47 -12.49 20.64
N ALA A 207 19.03 -11.24 20.56
CA ALA A 207 17.68 -10.85 20.96
C ALA A 207 16.59 -11.52 20.07
N VAL A 208 16.79 -11.50 18.75
CA VAL A 208 15.89 -12.14 17.78
C VAL A 208 15.81 -13.66 17.99
N SER A 209 16.93 -14.32 18.26
CA SER A 209 17.00 -15.77 18.49
C SER A 209 16.15 -16.23 19.67
N ARG A 210 15.98 -15.37 20.68
CA ARG A 210 15.22 -15.63 21.91
C ARG A 210 13.71 -15.41 21.78
N LEU A 211 13.20 -15.01 20.62
CA LEU A 211 11.76 -14.86 20.40
C LEU A 211 11.10 -16.23 20.35
N HIS A 212 10.03 -16.40 21.13
CA HIS A 212 9.22 -17.61 21.16
C HIS A 212 7.74 -17.24 21.17
N PRO A 213 6.90 -17.99 20.44
CA PRO A 213 5.46 -17.72 20.40
C PRO A 213 4.79 -18.15 21.72
N GLY A 214 3.74 -17.43 22.12
CA GLY A 214 2.91 -17.76 23.28
C GLY A 214 2.08 -16.60 23.79
N GLY A 215 0.97 -16.94 24.43
CA GLY A 215 0.07 -15.96 25.05
C GLY A 215 -1.03 -15.43 24.13
N SER A 216 -1.74 -14.41 24.61
CA SER A 216 -2.78 -13.67 23.89
C SER A 216 -2.18 -12.49 23.11
N THR A 217 -3.00 -11.72 22.42
CA THR A 217 -2.55 -10.58 21.58
C THR A 217 -2.94 -9.26 22.27
N ASN A 218 -1.94 -8.42 22.61
CA ASN A 218 -2.12 -7.08 23.17
C ASN A 218 -1.20 -6.08 22.47
N ALA A 219 -1.57 -5.74 21.23
CA ALA A 219 -0.78 -4.85 20.38
C ALA A 219 -0.66 -3.42 20.95
N GLU A 220 -1.69 -2.94 21.68
CA GLU A 220 -1.68 -1.60 22.30
C GLU A 220 -0.49 -1.44 23.25
N GLU A 221 -0.20 -2.45 24.08
CA GLU A 221 0.91 -2.39 25.01
C GLU A 221 2.25 -2.45 24.31
N GLY A 222 2.40 -3.30 23.29
CA GLY A 222 3.58 -3.35 22.44
C GLY A 222 3.90 -2.01 21.79
N LEU A 223 2.92 -1.41 21.13
CA LEU A 223 3.06 -0.09 20.51
C LEU A 223 3.39 1.01 21.53
N LYS A 224 2.76 0.99 22.71
CA LYS A 224 3.06 1.95 23.79
C LYS A 224 4.53 1.87 24.23
N LEU A 225 5.07 0.68 24.41
CA LEU A 225 6.47 0.47 24.76
C LEU A 225 7.41 0.91 23.63
N ALA A 226 7.07 0.60 22.39
CA ALA A 226 7.85 0.98 21.22
C ALA A 226 7.93 2.50 21.06
N TYR A 227 6.80 3.20 21.14
CA TYR A 227 6.77 4.66 21.09
C TYR A 227 7.54 5.30 22.23
N LYS A 228 7.48 4.71 23.45
CA LYS A 228 8.31 5.15 24.57
C LYS A 228 9.80 4.99 24.30
N MET A 229 10.19 3.85 23.71
CA MET A 229 11.59 3.59 23.32
C MET A 229 12.04 4.53 22.20
N ALA A 230 11.26 4.64 21.13
CA ALA A 230 11.55 5.52 20.00
C ALA A 230 11.66 6.98 20.41
N SER A 231 10.77 7.47 21.32
CA SER A 231 10.83 8.84 21.84
C SER A 231 12.07 9.11 22.69
N ARG A 232 12.55 8.12 23.46
CA ARG A 232 13.79 8.25 24.23
C ARG A 232 15.04 8.25 23.33
N GLY A 233 14.97 7.51 22.24
CA GLY A 233 16.04 7.40 21.28
C GLY A 233 15.94 8.34 20.09
N PHE A 234 14.93 9.23 20.08
CA PHE A 234 14.71 10.17 18.97
C PHE A 234 15.94 11.03 18.72
N GLU A 235 16.33 11.13 17.47
CA GLU A 235 17.39 12.03 17.00
C GLU A 235 16.90 12.79 15.76
N GLU A 236 16.95 14.09 15.85
CA GLU A 236 16.62 14.95 14.72
C GLU A 236 17.60 14.72 13.55
N GLY A 237 17.09 14.71 12.34
CA GLY A 237 17.90 14.43 11.13
C GLY A 237 18.14 12.96 10.83
N LYS A 238 17.84 12.05 11.76
CA LYS A 238 17.80 10.60 11.51
C LYS A 238 16.39 10.14 11.15
N ILE A 239 16.33 8.95 10.57
CA ILE A 239 15.06 8.22 10.42
C ILE A 239 14.70 7.64 11.78
N ASN A 240 13.52 7.98 12.31
CA ASN A 240 12.99 7.41 13.55
C ASN A 240 11.72 6.63 13.22
N ARG A 241 11.82 5.30 13.19
CA ARG A 241 10.74 4.45 12.67
C ARG A 241 10.40 3.29 13.58
N ILE A 242 9.11 3.04 13.73
CA ILE A 242 8.58 1.82 14.31
C ILE A 242 8.18 0.88 13.18
N ILE A 243 8.48 -0.40 13.33
CA ILE A 243 8.11 -1.46 12.37
C ILE A 243 7.30 -2.50 13.12
N LEU A 244 6.00 -2.54 12.88
CA LEU A 244 5.08 -3.49 13.50
C LEU A 244 5.01 -4.77 12.67
N CYS A 245 5.37 -5.90 13.25
CA CYS A 245 5.29 -7.24 12.64
C CYS A 245 4.18 -8.03 13.34
N SER A 246 3.10 -8.36 12.61
CA SER A 246 1.93 -9.02 13.16
C SER A 246 1.25 -9.96 12.16
N ASP A 247 0.52 -10.94 12.67
CA ASP A 247 -0.37 -11.77 11.87
C ASP A 247 -1.82 -11.24 11.79
N GLY A 248 -2.01 -9.93 12.09
CA GLY A 248 -3.28 -9.26 11.81
C GLY A 248 -3.92 -8.46 12.95
N VAL A 249 -3.26 -8.24 14.07
CA VAL A 249 -3.74 -7.34 15.16
C VAL A 249 -5.23 -7.51 15.48
N ALA A 250 -5.67 -8.75 15.69
CA ALA A 250 -7.08 -9.07 15.95
C ALA A 250 -7.64 -8.41 17.23
N ASN A 251 -6.78 -8.14 18.21
CA ASN A 251 -7.14 -7.51 19.48
C ASN A 251 -6.31 -6.23 19.71
N VAL A 252 -6.92 -5.09 19.43
CA VAL A 252 -6.31 -3.75 19.54
C VAL A 252 -6.25 -3.23 20.98
N GLY A 253 -6.40 -4.10 21.98
CA GLY A 253 -6.38 -3.70 23.40
C GLY A 253 -7.69 -3.10 23.90
N ARG A 254 -7.65 -2.50 25.10
CA ARG A 254 -8.85 -2.02 25.83
C ARG A 254 -9.42 -0.71 25.27
N THR A 255 -8.63 0.10 24.58
CA THR A 255 -9.03 1.45 24.16
C THR A 255 -9.65 1.50 22.77
N GLY A 256 -9.59 0.41 22.01
CA GLY A 256 -10.15 0.29 20.66
C GLY A 256 -9.33 0.96 19.55
N PRO A 257 -9.62 0.65 18.27
CA PRO A 257 -8.81 1.07 17.12
C PRO A 257 -8.63 2.58 17.01
N LYS A 258 -9.67 3.38 17.19
CA LYS A 258 -9.62 4.85 17.07
C LYS A 258 -8.61 5.50 18.02
N SER A 259 -8.50 5.00 19.25
CA SER A 259 -7.54 5.55 20.23
C SER A 259 -6.10 5.27 19.83
N ILE A 260 -5.84 4.09 19.29
CA ILE A 260 -4.48 3.72 18.83
C ILE A 260 -4.10 4.54 17.61
N LEU A 261 -4.98 4.63 16.60
CA LEU A 261 -4.74 5.44 15.40
C LEU A 261 -4.45 6.90 15.74
N SER A 262 -5.25 7.53 16.63
CA SER A 262 -5.01 8.91 17.09
C SER A 262 -3.66 9.07 17.80
N ARG A 263 -3.20 8.05 18.53
CA ARG A 263 -1.88 8.07 19.18
C ARG A 263 -0.76 7.93 18.17
N VAL A 264 -0.90 7.02 17.21
CA VAL A 264 0.05 6.81 16.12
C VAL A 264 0.25 8.11 15.37
N LYS A 265 -0.83 8.77 14.93
CA LYS A 265 -0.77 10.06 14.23
C LYS A 265 -0.01 11.14 15.01
N LYS A 266 -0.25 11.26 16.32
CA LYS A 266 0.48 12.23 17.16
C LYS A 266 2.00 11.98 17.25
N PHE A 267 2.45 10.75 17.05
CA PHE A 267 3.87 10.43 17.02
C PHE A 267 4.46 10.62 15.63
N ALA A 268 3.71 10.38 14.59
CA ALA A 268 4.07 10.68 13.21
C ALA A 268 4.32 12.18 13.03
N GLU A 269 3.41 13.05 13.53
CA GLU A 269 3.58 14.51 13.59
C GLU A 269 4.86 14.96 14.32
N LYS A 270 5.45 14.09 15.14
CA LYS A 270 6.74 14.32 15.83
C LYS A 270 7.93 13.69 15.12
N GLY A 271 7.74 13.14 13.93
CA GLY A 271 8.77 12.49 13.15
C GLY A 271 9.10 11.06 13.57
N ILE A 272 8.21 10.38 14.32
CA ILE A 272 8.31 8.94 14.63
C ILE A 272 7.26 8.19 13.82
N THR A 273 7.66 7.66 12.68
CA THR A 273 6.78 7.02 11.70
C THR A 273 6.54 5.55 12.02
N LEU A 274 5.47 4.94 11.43
CA LEU A 274 5.10 3.54 11.65
C LEU A 274 4.88 2.82 10.33
N THR A 275 5.66 1.79 10.06
CA THR A 275 5.43 0.84 8.97
C THR A 275 4.85 -0.44 9.54
N THR A 276 3.94 -1.08 8.82
CA THR A 276 3.33 -2.35 9.21
C THR A 276 3.72 -3.47 8.26
N LEU A 277 4.08 -4.62 8.82
CA LEU A 277 4.43 -5.84 8.10
C LEU A 277 3.47 -6.95 8.53
N GLY A 278 2.66 -7.42 7.60
CA GLY A 278 1.72 -8.51 7.82
C GLY A 278 2.32 -9.88 7.51
N PHE A 279 1.96 -10.89 8.30
CA PHE A 279 2.41 -12.26 8.15
C PHE A 279 1.26 -13.25 8.34
N GLY A 280 1.22 -14.32 7.55
CA GLY A 280 0.24 -15.40 7.73
C GLY A 280 -1.20 -15.01 7.38
N MET A 281 -2.05 -16.03 7.16
CA MET A 281 -3.47 -15.89 6.84
C MET A 281 -4.34 -16.48 7.95
N GLY A 282 -5.66 -16.19 7.91
CA GLY A 282 -6.66 -16.74 8.84
C GLY A 282 -7.16 -15.70 9.78
N ASN A 283 -6.82 -15.23 10.80
CA ASN A 283 -7.37 -14.15 11.61
C ASN A 283 -6.64 -12.83 11.33
N TYR A 284 -6.72 -12.36 10.07
CA TYR A 284 -5.96 -11.23 9.59
C TYR A 284 -6.85 -10.00 9.36
N ASN A 285 -6.46 -8.84 9.89
CA ASN A 285 -7.16 -7.57 9.72
C ASN A 285 -6.36 -6.62 8.83
N ASP A 286 -6.50 -6.80 7.52
CA ASP A 286 -5.86 -6.00 6.49
C ASP A 286 -6.14 -4.49 6.66
N VAL A 287 -7.41 -4.15 6.87
CA VAL A 287 -7.87 -2.76 7.04
C VAL A 287 -7.17 -2.04 8.19
N LEU A 288 -6.99 -2.73 9.32
CA LEU A 288 -6.35 -2.11 10.48
C LEU A 288 -4.83 -1.94 10.27
N MET A 289 -4.18 -2.92 9.63
CA MET A 289 -2.74 -2.84 9.33
C MET A 289 -2.45 -1.67 8.38
N GLU A 290 -3.27 -1.50 7.34
CA GLU A 290 -3.21 -0.37 6.42
C GLU A 290 -3.48 0.96 7.15
N GLN A 291 -4.54 1.05 7.96
CA GLN A 291 -4.87 2.27 8.72
C GLN A 291 -3.78 2.67 9.72
N LEU A 292 -3.10 1.70 10.34
CA LEU A 292 -1.98 1.96 11.24
C LEU A 292 -0.79 2.55 10.50
N ALA A 293 -0.44 2.00 9.33
CA ALA A 293 0.62 2.50 8.49
C ALA A 293 0.31 3.92 8.01
N ASN A 294 -0.88 4.15 7.46
CA ASN A 294 -1.32 5.46 6.97
C ASN A 294 -1.33 6.52 8.08
N SER A 295 -1.90 6.20 9.27
CA SER A 295 -1.88 7.12 10.41
C SER A 295 -0.48 7.36 10.99
N GLY A 296 0.49 6.55 10.59
CA GLY A 296 1.87 6.58 11.06
C GLY A 296 2.86 7.12 10.04
N ASP A 297 2.42 7.75 8.98
CA ASP A 297 3.24 8.25 7.87
C ASP A 297 4.24 7.18 7.41
N GLY A 298 3.71 5.99 7.11
CA GLY A 298 4.49 4.84 6.66
C GLY A 298 3.70 3.97 5.70
N SER A 299 4.27 2.84 5.32
CA SER A 299 3.73 1.95 4.30
C SER A 299 3.31 0.61 4.89
N TYR A 300 2.36 -0.05 4.22
CA TYR A 300 1.88 -1.37 4.58
C TYR A 300 2.37 -2.42 3.58
N TYR A 301 2.99 -3.49 4.11
CA TYR A 301 3.47 -4.63 3.34
C TYR A 301 2.96 -5.95 3.94
N TYR A 302 2.73 -6.94 3.09
CA TYR A 302 2.42 -8.29 3.50
C TYR A 302 3.47 -9.27 3.00
N ILE A 303 4.09 -10.01 3.94
CA ILE A 303 5.18 -10.94 3.66
C ILE A 303 4.62 -12.36 3.58
N ASP A 304 4.40 -12.85 2.37
CA ASP A 304 3.91 -14.19 2.10
C ASP A 304 5.02 -15.24 1.96
N ARG A 305 6.25 -14.80 1.67
CA ARG A 305 7.41 -15.66 1.44
C ARG A 305 8.73 -14.93 1.67
N LEU A 306 9.83 -15.70 1.84
CA LEU A 306 11.15 -15.14 2.11
C LEU A 306 11.66 -14.20 1.01
N SER A 307 11.38 -14.51 -0.28
CA SER A 307 11.79 -13.63 -1.38
C SER A 307 11.12 -12.25 -1.35
N GLU A 308 9.94 -12.13 -0.72
CA GLU A 308 9.30 -10.84 -0.49
C GLU A 308 10.05 -10.05 0.59
N ALA A 309 10.49 -10.72 1.63
CA ALA A 309 11.35 -10.13 2.64
C ALA A 309 12.69 -9.63 2.06
N GLU A 310 13.33 -10.45 1.21
CA GLU A 310 14.55 -10.04 0.50
C GLU A 310 14.33 -8.83 -0.38
N ARG A 311 13.20 -8.79 -1.12
CA ARG A 311 12.81 -7.63 -1.92
C ARG A 311 12.71 -6.38 -1.06
N LEU A 312 12.08 -6.47 0.10
CA LEU A 312 11.82 -5.33 0.97
C LEU A 312 13.07 -4.88 1.75
N PHE A 313 13.80 -5.81 2.37
CA PHE A 313 14.90 -5.47 3.29
C PHE A 313 16.26 -5.40 2.62
N LYS A 314 16.48 -6.09 1.53
CA LYS A 314 17.77 -6.10 0.82
C LYS A 314 17.78 -5.10 -0.33
N ASN A 315 16.78 -5.14 -1.19
CA ASN A 315 16.72 -4.32 -2.40
C ASN A 315 15.97 -3.00 -2.18
N GLY A 316 14.98 -3.01 -1.27
CA GLY A 316 14.09 -1.89 -0.97
C GLY A 316 14.34 -1.21 0.38
N ALA A 317 15.49 -1.47 1.06
CA ALA A 317 15.76 -0.88 2.38
C ALA A 317 15.77 0.66 2.35
N GLY A 318 16.19 1.28 1.25
CA GLY A 318 16.07 2.73 1.04
C GLY A 318 14.62 3.17 1.03
N ALA A 319 13.79 2.52 0.24
CA ALA A 319 12.36 2.79 0.11
C ALA A 319 11.61 2.58 1.42
N LEU A 320 11.87 1.46 2.11
CA LEU A 320 11.25 1.16 3.40
C LEU A 320 11.57 2.19 4.48
N LEU A 321 12.80 2.72 4.49
CA LEU A 321 13.30 3.53 5.60
C LEU A 321 13.23 5.03 5.31
N GLN A 322 13.59 5.48 4.12
CA GLN A 322 13.74 6.91 3.85
C GLN A 322 12.60 7.46 3.00
N VAL A 323 11.72 8.25 3.62
CA VAL A 323 10.70 9.04 2.93
C VAL A 323 11.38 10.16 2.14
N ILE A 324 10.99 10.34 0.88
CA ILE A 324 11.42 11.39 -0.04
C ILE A 324 10.32 12.45 -0.18
N GLY A 325 9.07 12.05 -0.18
CA GLY A 325 7.90 12.93 -0.20
C GLY A 325 6.86 12.49 0.81
N SER A 326 6.40 13.42 1.63
CA SER A 326 5.29 13.25 2.56
C SER A 326 4.07 13.95 1.99
N ASP A 327 2.88 13.41 2.29
CA ASP A 327 1.60 13.94 1.79
C ASP A 327 1.58 14.13 0.27
N ALA A 328 2.26 13.22 -0.44
CA ALA A 328 2.46 13.33 -1.86
C ALA A 328 1.15 13.12 -2.64
N LYS A 329 0.80 14.11 -3.47
CA LYS A 329 -0.44 14.17 -4.24
C LYS A 329 -0.14 14.27 -5.72
N VAL A 330 -0.96 13.58 -6.50
CA VAL A 330 -0.95 13.70 -7.97
C VAL A 330 -2.26 14.30 -8.42
N GLN A 331 -2.18 15.27 -9.30
CA GLN A 331 -3.34 15.84 -9.98
C GLN A 331 -3.14 15.75 -11.49
N VAL A 332 -4.11 15.11 -12.16
CA VAL A 332 -4.18 15.03 -13.62
C VAL A 332 -5.28 15.98 -14.08
N GLU A 333 -4.91 16.96 -14.90
CA GLU A 333 -5.84 17.88 -15.57
C GLU A 333 -6.07 17.40 -16.99
N PHE A 334 -7.30 17.02 -17.32
CA PHE A 334 -7.66 16.57 -18.68
C PHE A 334 -8.13 17.74 -19.54
N ASN A 335 -7.70 17.76 -20.81
CA ASN A 335 -8.19 18.74 -21.77
C ASN A 335 -9.59 18.36 -22.27
N PRO A 336 -10.64 19.16 -21.96
CA PRO A 336 -12.01 18.87 -22.35
C PRO A 336 -12.25 18.93 -23.86
N ASP A 337 -11.38 19.57 -24.64
CA ASP A 337 -11.50 19.58 -26.10
C ASP A 337 -11.09 18.24 -26.72
N ILE A 338 -10.28 17.45 -26.03
CA ILE A 338 -9.73 16.17 -26.49
C ILE A 338 -10.36 14.98 -25.80
N VAL A 339 -10.47 15.04 -24.47
CA VAL A 339 -11.01 13.95 -23.63
C VAL A 339 -12.47 14.19 -23.34
N ASP A 340 -13.34 13.23 -23.64
CA ASP A 340 -14.77 13.27 -23.34
C ASP A 340 -15.03 12.92 -21.88
N ARG A 341 -14.39 11.85 -21.41
CA ARG A 341 -14.49 11.35 -20.03
C ARG A 341 -13.27 10.55 -19.65
N TYR A 342 -13.06 10.42 -18.36
CA TYR A 342 -11.98 9.61 -17.79
C TYR A 342 -12.48 8.80 -16.60
N ARG A 343 -11.72 7.78 -16.23
CA ARG A 343 -11.87 6.98 -15.01
C ARG A 343 -10.51 6.57 -14.50
N LEU A 344 -10.21 6.88 -13.24
CA LEU A 344 -9.03 6.36 -12.54
C LEU A 344 -9.30 4.89 -12.18
N LEU A 345 -8.33 4.00 -12.45
CA LEU A 345 -8.39 2.58 -12.13
C LEU A 345 -7.63 2.32 -10.82
N GLY A 346 -8.36 1.90 -9.79
CA GLY A 346 -7.79 1.81 -8.44
C GLY A 346 -7.82 3.17 -7.71
N TYR A 347 -7.11 3.24 -6.59
CA TYR A 347 -7.04 4.45 -5.74
C TYR A 347 -8.39 4.90 -5.16
N GLU A 348 -9.38 4.01 -5.05
CA GLU A 348 -10.70 4.33 -4.52
C GLU A 348 -10.65 4.84 -3.07
N ASN A 349 -9.68 4.34 -2.29
CA ASN A 349 -9.41 4.76 -0.90
C ASN A 349 -8.46 5.96 -0.78
N ARG A 350 -7.90 6.44 -1.91
CA ARG A 350 -6.92 7.54 -1.98
C ARG A 350 -7.39 8.74 -2.79
N ARG A 351 -8.65 8.72 -3.24
CA ARG A 351 -9.23 9.82 -4.01
C ARG A 351 -9.33 11.08 -3.15
N LEU A 352 -8.96 12.22 -3.76
CA LEU A 352 -9.01 13.55 -3.18
C LEU A 352 -9.86 14.47 -4.06
N GLU A 353 -10.39 15.53 -3.48
CA GLU A 353 -11.05 16.59 -4.24
C GLU A 353 -10.00 17.48 -4.95
N ALA A 354 -10.41 18.21 -5.98
CA ALA A 354 -9.49 19.04 -6.76
C ALA A 354 -8.77 20.09 -5.89
N ASP A 355 -9.49 20.70 -4.93
CA ASP A 355 -8.97 21.72 -4.04
C ASP A 355 -7.99 21.16 -2.99
N ASP A 356 -8.11 19.87 -2.64
CA ASP A 356 -7.21 19.17 -1.70
C ASP A 356 -5.76 19.12 -2.22
N PHE A 357 -5.56 19.28 -3.54
CA PHE A 357 -4.22 19.30 -4.11
C PHE A 357 -3.35 20.42 -3.55
N MET A 358 -3.94 21.58 -3.29
CA MET A 358 -3.23 22.76 -2.74
C MET A 358 -3.28 22.85 -1.22
N ASP A 359 -4.00 21.96 -0.53
CA ASP A 359 -4.18 21.96 0.92
C ASP A 359 -3.15 21.05 1.59
N ASP A 360 -2.19 21.62 2.31
CA ASP A 360 -1.16 20.89 3.07
C ASP A 360 -1.71 20.22 4.35
N SER A 361 -2.95 20.49 4.74
CA SER A 361 -3.59 19.84 5.88
C SER A 361 -4.25 18.50 5.53
N VAL A 362 -4.39 18.23 4.22
CA VAL A 362 -4.95 16.98 3.73
C VAL A 362 -3.87 15.92 3.63
N ASP A 363 -3.98 14.94 4.50
CA ASP A 363 -3.13 13.75 4.59
C ASP A 363 -3.22 12.95 3.27
N ALA A 364 -2.06 12.61 2.70
CA ALA A 364 -1.98 11.86 1.45
C ALA A 364 -1.03 10.66 1.61
N GLY A 365 -0.16 10.39 0.66
CA GLY A 365 0.71 9.20 0.76
C GLY A 365 2.18 9.54 0.99
N GLU A 366 2.88 8.60 1.62
CA GLU A 366 4.32 8.68 1.83
C GLU A 366 5.05 7.93 0.72
N VAL A 367 6.04 8.58 0.12
CA VAL A 367 6.84 7.98 -0.95
C VAL A 367 8.29 7.86 -0.52
N GLY A 368 8.77 6.63 -0.45
CA GLY A 368 10.16 6.33 -0.09
C GLY A 368 11.13 6.48 -1.26
N ALA A 369 12.42 6.51 -0.94
CA ALA A 369 13.49 6.62 -1.93
C ALA A 369 13.44 5.49 -2.97
N GLY A 370 13.45 5.86 -4.24
CA GLY A 370 13.41 4.93 -5.37
C GLY A 370 12.05 4.26 -5.61
N GLN A 371 11.03 4.55 -4.81
CA GLN A 371 9.68 4.00 -5.03
C GLN A 371 9.03 4.58 -6.27
N THR A 372 8.17 3.78 -6.88
CA THR A 372 7.37 4.15 -8.04
C THR A 372 5.89 4.05 -7.72
N VAL A 373 5.12 4.97 -8.26
CA VAL A 373 3.66 4.98 -8.23
C VAL A 373 3.15 5.05 -9.65
N THR A 374 2.26 4.15 -10.00
CA THR A 374 1.65 4.09 -11.34
C THR A 374 0.14 4.17 -11.22
N ALA A 375 -0.45 5.19 -11.82
CA ALA A 375 -1.88 5.30 -11.99
C ALA A 375 -2.27 5.01 -13.44
N LEU A 376 -3.30 4.20 -13.61
CA LEU A 376 -3.91 3.95 -14.91
C LEU A 376 -5.24 4.68 -15.01
N TYR A 377 -5.45 5.34 -16.13
CA TYR A 377 -6.73 5.92 -16.49
C TYR A 377 -7.29 5.24 -17.72
N GLU A 378 -8.56 4.95 -17.69
CA GLU A 378 -9.33 4.67 -18.89
C GLU A 378 -9.94 5.99 -19.36
N ILE A 379 -9.56 6.46 -20.56
CA ILE A 379 -10.03 7.72 -21.13
C ILE A 379 -10.78 7.47 -22.44
N ARG A 380 -11.83 8.24 -22.69
CA ARG A 380 -12.48 8.30 -24.00
C ARG A 380 -12.04 9.57 -24.73
N VAL A 381 -11.43 9.41 -25.87
CA VAL A 381 -11.03 10.51 -26.73
C VAL A 381 -12.21 10.91 -27.64
N LYS A 382 -12.47 12.22 -27.80
CA LYS A 382 -13.52 12.73 -28.67
C LYS A 382 -13.21 12.40 -30.14
N ASP A 383 -14.22 12.02 -30.91
CA ASP A 383 -14.04 11.60 -32.31
C ASP A 383 -13.34 12.65 -33.17
N GLN A 384 -13.60 13.93 -32.88
CA GLN A 384 -12.96 15.07 -33.55
C GLN A 384 -11.46 15.19 -33.25
N ALA A 385 -11.06 14.79 -32.05
CA ALA A 385 -9.68 14.88 -31.59
C ALA A 385 -8.78 13.76 -32.17
N ILE A 386 -9.37 12.61 -32.53
CA ILE A 386 -8.63 11.50 -33.16
C ILE A 386 -7.99 11.94 -34.49
N GLN A 387 -8.58 12.91 -35.15
CA GLN A 387 -8.06 13.46 -36.42
C GLN A 387 -7.00 14.55 -36.20
N ASN A 388 -6.74 14.98 -34.97
CA ASN A 388 -5.74 15.99 -34.63
C ASN A 388 -4.57 15.36 -33.85
N PRO A 389 -3.53 14.87 -34.52
CA PRO A 389 -2.40 14.17 -33.89
C PRO A 389 -1.56 15.06 -32.93
N ASN A 390 -1.75 16.38 -32.98
CA ASN A 390 -1.03 17.33 -32.12
C ASN A 390 -1.86 17.80 -30.91
N GLY A 391 -2.97 17.11 -30.60
CA GLY A 391 -3.83 17.47 -29.48
C GLY A 391 -3.16 17.18 -28.14
N PHE A 392 -3.18 18.16 -27.25
CA PHE A 392 -2.69 18.06 -25.87
C PHE A 392 -3.76 17.38 -24.99
N ILE A 393 -3.50 16.16 -24.51
CA ILE A 393 -4.48 15.36 -23.75
C ILE A 393 -4.71 15.94 -22.33
N GLY A 394 -3.66 16.44 -21.70
CA GLY A 394 -3.77 16.94 -20.33
C GLY A 394 -2.40 17.25 -19.72
N GLN A 395 -2.41 17.59 -18.43
CA GLN A 395 -1.22 17.90 -17.65
C GLN A 395 -1.20 17.07 -16.36
N VAL A 396 -0.01 16.64 -15.93
CA VAL A 396 0.19 15.97 -14.64
C VAL A 396 0.99 16.89 -13.73
N ARG A 397 0.53 17.04 -12.50
CA ARG A 397 1.21 17.81 -11.45
C ARG A 397 1.42 16.93 -10.23
N ILE A 398 2.52 17.15 -9.52
CA ILE A 398 2.87 16.50 -8.25
C ILE A 398 3.11 17.59 -7.21
N ARG A 399 2.65 17.35 -6.02
CA ARG A 399 2.92 18.17 -4.85
C ARG A 399 3.34 17.29 -3.68
#